data_6eff32d79be49f637fd7a778d07f258e
#
_entry.id   6eff32d79be49f637fd7a778d07f258e
#
_cell.length_a   1.000
_cell.length_b   1.000
_cell.length_c   1.000
_cell.angle_alpha   90.00
_cell.angle_beta   90.00
_cell.angle_gamma   90.00
#
_symmetry.space_group_name_H-M   'P 1'
#
loop_
_entity.id
_entity.type
_entity.pdbx_description
1 polymer ?
#
loop_
_entity_poly.entity_id
_entity_poly.type
_entity_poly.pdbx_seq_one_letter_code
_entity_poly.pdbx_strand_id
1 'polypeptide(L)'
;MNANTLKAGAYLAASNIPGRRPDSIFRLVDSEHVKPGKGGAYVQCKLIDVKTKDIFVNRFNSSDKVEVIELDPVFKAQYLYFADGVYHFMNMETYDTVEVDSQFLTKEGPWLKDGMQVKIRMYEEKAMAVVLPTSAVWTVAETGLGNNNNKSNTNKPAVLENGENIRVPLFVEIGDQVVVRTDDGTYVSKAEKESNYRGPTSRGSTPE
;
A
#
# COMPACT_ATOMS: atom_id res chain seq x y z
N MET A 1 0.39 -4.14 22.91
CA MET A 1 -0.32 -5.06 21.99
C MET A 1 0.28 -6.45 22.11
N ASN A 2 -0.45 -7.56 21.85
CA ASN A 2 0.16 -8.89 21.86
C ASN A 2 0.91 -9.15 20.55
N ALA A 3 2.02 -9.89 20.59
CA ALA A 3 2.84 -10.15 19.41
C ALA A 3 2.06 -10.84 18.26
N ASN A 4 1.07 -11.69 18.59
CA ASN A 4 0.24 -12.38 17.60
C ASN A 4 -0.73 -11.46 16.83
N THR A 5 -0.90 -10.19 17.26
CA THR A 5 -1.76 -9.21 16.60
C THR A 5 -0.99 -8.16 15.80
N LEU A 6 0.34 -8.28 15.76
CA LEU A 6 1.20 -7.38 14.98
C LEU A 6 0.92 -7.51 13.48
N LYS A 7 0.86 -6.37 12.80
CA LYS A 7 0.69 -6.30 11.34
C LYS A 7 1.90 -5.62 10.70
N ALA A 8 2.23 -6.02 9.49
CA ALA A 8 3.26 -5.34 8.70
C ALA A 8 2.94 -3.83 8.61
N GLY A 9 4.00 -3.01 8.70
CA GLY A 9 3.89 -1.56 8.80
C GLY A 9 3.81 -1.01 10.23
N ALA A 10 3.65 -1.85 11.26
CA ALA A 10 3.71 -1.39 12.66
C ALA A 10 5.12 -0.94 13.05
N TYR A 11 5.21 0.03 13.95
CA TYR A 11 6.46 0.52 14.51
C TYR A 11 6.60 0.08 15.97
N LEU A 12 7.76 -0.50 16.31
CA LEU A 12 8.02 -1.10 17.59
C LEU A 12 9.12 -0.35 18.33
N ALA A 13 8.95 -0.15 19.64
CA ALA A 13 9.96 0.45 20.50
C ALA A 13 11.13 -0.53 20.74
N ALA A 14 12.32 0.03 21.02
CA ALA A 14 13.53 -0.73 21.34
C ALA A 14 13.39 -1.60 22.59
N SER A 15 12.54 -1.21 23.54
CA SER A 15 12.24 -1.96 24.76
C SER A 15 11.81 -3.41 24.49
N ASN A 16 11.26 -3.67 23.29
CA ASN A 16 10.81 -5.01 22.89
C ASN A 16 11.94 -5.94 22.43
N ILE A 17 13.14 -5.41 22.15
CA ILE A 17 14.21 -6.16 21.49
C ILE A 17 15.51 -6.04 22.30
N PRO A 18 15.81 -7.05 23.13
CA PRO A 18 17.03 -7.04 23.94
C PRO A 18 18.31 -6.85 23.13
N GLY A 19 19.26 -6.07 23.67
CA GLY A 19 20.54 -5.80 23.03
C GLY A 19 20.54 -4.73 21.94
N ARG A 20 19.40 -4.05 21.73
CA ARG A 20 19.30 -2.90 20.82
C ARG A 20 19.39 -1.59 21.61
N ARG A 21 19.73 -0.50 20.89
CA ARG A 21 19.83 0.83 21.50
C ARG A 21 18.46 1.28 22.01
N PRO A 22 18.37 1.90 23.19
CA PRO A 22 17.09 2.29 23.79
C PRO A 22 16.25 3.27 22.94
N ASP A 23 16.92 4.04 22.09
CA ASP A 23 16.32 5.05 21.20
C ASP A 23 16.03 4.53 19.78
N SER A 24 16.21 3.24 19.54
CA SER A 24 15.91 2.63 18.24
C SER A 24 14.41 2.40 18.07
N ILE A 25 13.96 2.57 16.83
CA ILE A 25 12.61 2.27 16.38
C ILE A 25 12.72 1.25 15.26
N PHE A 26 11.88 0.25 15.30
CA PHE A 26 11.87 -0.82 14.32
C PHE A 26 10.54 -0.86 13.57
N ARG A 27 10.58 -0.82 12.24
CA ARG A 27 9.41 -1.07 11.42
C ARG A 27 9.26 -2.56 11.15
N LEU A 28 8.10 -3.09 11.39
CA LEU A 28 7.73 -4.45 11.02
C LEU A 28 7.47 -4.54 9.51
N VAL A 29 8.36 -5.21 8.79
CA VAL A 29 8.25 -5.41 7.35
C VAL A 29 7.31 -6.58 7.03
N ASP A 30 7.50 -7.69 7.76
CA ASP A 30 6.73 -8.91 7.60
C ASP A 30 6.65 -9.71 8.89
N SER A 31 5.61 -10.55 9.04
CA SER A 31 5.45 -11.41 10.21
C SER A 31 4.85 -12.75 9.83
N GLU A 32 5.43 -13.81 10.36
CA GLU A 32 5.00 -15.18 10.18
C GLU A 32 4.63 -15.83 11.52
N HIS A 33 3.44 -16.40 11.59
CA HIS A 33 2.99 -17.14 12.77
C HIS A 33 3.40 -18.60 12.65
N VAL A 34 4.26 -19.05 13.56
CA VAL A 34 4.75 -20.42 13.60
C VAL A 34 4.12 -21.15 14.79
N LYS A 35 3.43 -22.26 14.50
CA LYS A 35 2.87 -23.18 15.48
C LYS A 35 3.64 -24.52 15.38
N PRO A 36 4.75 -24.67 16.13
CA PRO A 36 5.47 -25.94 16.12
C PRO A 36 4.62 -27.03 16.75
N GLY A 37 4.75 -28.28 16.29
CA GLY A 37 4.01 -29.42 16.84
C GLY A 37 4.36 -29.71 18.31
N LYS A 38 5.53 -29.30 18.77
CA LYS A 38 5.97 -29.32 20.18
C LYS A 38 6.54 -27.95 20.53
N GLY A 39 6.10 -27.35 21.63
CA GLY A 39 6.53 -26.03 22.11
C GLY A 39 5.47 -24.95 21.95
N GLY A 40 5.76 -23.76 22.46
CA GLY A 40 4.87 -22.59 22.38
C GLY A 40 4.84 -21.99 20.97
N ALA A 41 3.69 -21.45 20.57
CA ALA A 41 3.55 -20.70 19.33
C ALA A 41 4.35 -19.39 19.43
N TYR A 42 5.00 -19.01 18.34
CA TYR A 42 5.77 -17.76 18.24
C TYR A 42 5.49 -17.02 16.92
N VAL A 43 5.81 -15.73 16.93
CA VAL A 43 5.74 -14.88 15.73
C VAL A 43 7.16 -14.53 15.32
N GLN A 44 7.54 -14.87 14.11
CA GLN A 44 8.80 -14.46 13.51
C GLN A 44 8.58 -13.15 12.77
N CYS A 45 9.26 -12.09 13.20
CA CYS A 45 9.10 -10.75 12.68
C CYS A 45 10.36 -10.32 11.92
N LYS A 46 10.21 -9.92 10.66
CA LYS A 46 11.25 -9.24 9.90
C LYS A 46 11.16 -7.74 10.16
N LEU A 47 12.19 -7.19 10.77
CA LEU A 47 12.24 -5.81 11.25
C LEU A 47 13.32 -5.04 10.50
N ILE A 48 13.09 -3.74 10.31
CA ILE A 48 14.09 -2.78 9.83
C ILE A 48 14.28 -1.70 10.89
N ASP A 49 15.53 -1.46 11.28
CA ASP A 49 15.88 -0.32 12.12
C ASP A 49 15.74 0.97 11.32
N VAL A 50 14.92 1.87 11.80
CA VAL A 50 14.61 3.13 11.11
C VAL A 50 15.82 4.03 10.93
N LYS A 51 16.77 4.02 11.91
CA LYS A 51 17.95 4.88 11.90
C LYS A 51 19.09 4.29 11.08
N THR A 52 19.42 3.00 11.32
CA THR A 52 20.59 2.35 10.70
C THR A 52 20.27 1.66 9.38
N LYS A 53 18.97 1.45 9.10
CA LYS A 53 18.46 0.71 7.93
C LYS A 53 18.80 -0.79 7.94
N ASP A 54 19.31 -1.31 9.06
CA ASP A 54 19.61 -2.72 9.23
C ASP A 54 18.35 -3.55 9.25
N ILE A 55 18.32 -4.62 8.46
CA ILE A 55 17.22 -5.56 8.42
C ILE A 55 17.63 -6.81 9.20
N PHE A 56 16.77 -7.23 10.12
CA PHE A 56 16.99 -8.43 10.93
C PHE A 56 15.68 -9.15 11.26
N VAL A 57 15.80 -10.37 11.74
CA VAL A 57 14.65 -11.16 12.18
C VAL A 57 14.67 -11.28 13.69
N ASN A 58 13.54 -11.04 14.34
CA ASN A 58 13.31 -11.25 15.76
C ASN A 58 12.13 -12.20 15.98
N ARG A 59 12.17 -12.97 17.08
CA ARG A 59 11.10 -13.88 17.46
C ARG A 59 10.48 -13.40 18.76
N PHE A 60 9.15 -13.34 18.77
CA PHE A 60 8.36 -13.08 19.97
C PHE A 60 7.49 -14.28 20.27
N ASN A 61 7.30 -14.66 21.53
CA ASN A 61 6.24 -15.60 21.86
C ASN A 61 4.88 -14.98 21.53
N SER A 62 3.93 -15.78 21.12
CA SER A 62 2.60 -15.26 20.68
C SER A 62 1.88 -14.45 21.78
N SER A 63 2.20 -14.70 23.04
CA SER A 63 1.66 -14.00 24.22
C SER A 63 2.46 -12.77 24.67
N ASP A 64 3.66 -12.54 24.11
CA ASP A 64 4.50 -11.43 24.52
C ASP A 64 3.78 -10.09 24.28
N LYS A 65 3.90 -9.20 25.24
CA LYS A 65 3.41 -7.82 25.09
C LYS A 65 4.46 -7.00 24.38
N VAL A 66 4.09 -6.43 23.26
CA VAL A 66 4.95 -5.59 22.42
C VAL A 66 4.43 -4.17 22.46
N GLU A 67 5.32 -3.22 22.74
CA GLU A 67 5.03 -1.79 22.69
C GLU A 67 5.10 -1.32 21.24
N VAL A 68 3.97 -0.80 20.76
CA VAL A 68 3.82 -0.23 19.41
C VAL A 68 3.84 1.27 19.53
N ILE A 69 4.65 1.92 18.69
CA ILE A 69 4.74 3.37 18.60
C ILE A 69 3.63 3.87 17.69
N GLU A 70 2.84 4.82 18.14
CA GLU A 70 1.89 5.54 17.31
C GLU A 70 2.62 6.65 16.56
N LEU A 71 2.33 6.75 15.26
CA LEU A 71 2.91 7.78 14.41
C LEU A 71 1.95 8.95 14.31
N ASP A 72 2.38 10.11 14.79
CA ASP A 72 1.64 11.36 14.80
C ASP A 72 2.64 12.54 14.64
N PRO A 73 2.33 13.62 13.93
CA PRO A 73 1.07 13.94 13.26
C PRO A 73 0.83 13.19 11.95
N VAL A 74 -0.41 13.27 11.46
CA VAL A 74 -0.83 12.75 10.15
C VAL A 74 -1.31 13.90 9.29
N PHE A 75 -0.81 14.04 8.08
CA PHE A 75 -1.25 15.07 7.13
C PHE A 75 -1.49 14.50 5.72
N LYS A 76 -2.24 15.24 4.90
CA LYS A 76 -2.46 14.89 3.50
C LYS A 76 -1.30 15.35 2.64
N ALA A 77 -0.86 14.49 1.74
CA ALA A 77 0.18 14.78 0.79
C ALA A 77 -0.18 14.26 -0.61
N GLN A 78 0.46 14.83 -1.61
CA GLN A 78 0.36 14.38 -2.99
C GLN A 78 1.69 13.75 -3.40
N TYR A 79 1.64 12.54 -3.96
CA TYR A 79 2.82 11.90 -4.53
C TYR A 79 3.26 12.66 -5.78
N LEU A 80 4.56 12.95 -5.88
CA LEU A 80 5.16 13.66 -7.00
C LEU A 80 5.91 12.71 -7.92
N TYR A 81 7.01 12.13 -7.42
CA TYR A 81 7.88 11.24 -8.18
C TYR A 81 8.77 10.41 -7.27
N PHE A 82 9.45 9.44 -7.87
CA PHE A 82 10.49 8.61 -7.26
C PHE A 82 11.84 8.91 -7.90
N ALA A 83 12.86 9.22 -7.10
CA ALA A 83 14.23 9.44 -7.55
C ALA A 83 15.23 9.01 -6.46
N ASP A 84 16.38 8.50 -6.87
CA ASP A 84 17.53 8.17 -5.99
C ASP A 84 17.17 7.30 -4.76
N GLY A 85 16.18 6.42 -4.91
CA GLY A 85 15.74 5.55 -3.82
C GLY A 85 14.78 6.22 -2.83
N VAL A 86 14.28 7.41 -3.13
CA VAL A 86 13.41 8.22 -2.28
C VAL A 86 12.12 8.57 -3.02
N TYR A 87 10.99 8.45 -2.33
CA TYR A 87 9.69 8.92 -2.78
C TYR A 87 9.47 10.35 -2.33
N HIS A 88 9.13 11.25 -3.26
CA HIS A 88 8.89 12.66 -3.01
C HIS A 88 7.38 12.95 -2.99
N PHE A 89 6.96 13.64 -1.95
CA PHE A 89 5.57 14.05 -1.75
C PHE A 89 5.50 15.54 -1.47
N MET A 90 4.40 16.17 -1.82
CA MET A 90 4.10 17.55 -1.45
C MET A 90 3.04 17.56 -0.36
N ASN A 91 3.31 18.20 0.76
CA ASN A 91 2.30 18.46 1.78
C ASN A 91 1.22 19.38 1.20
N MET A 92 -0.05 18.98 1.28
CA MET A 92 -1.15 19.72 0.66
C MET A 92 -1.58 20.97 1.46
N GLU A 93 -1.06 21.15 2.66
CA GLU A 93 -1.35 22.32 3.51
C GLU A 93 -0.23 23.36 3.45
N THR A 94 1.03 22.91 3.56
CA THR A 94 2.20 23.80 3.61
C THR A 94 2.91 23.94 2.27
N TYR A 95 2.64 23.03 1.32
CA TYR A 95 3.31 22.90 0.02
C TYR A 95 4.81 22.54 0.10
N ASP A 96 5.28 22.15 1.28
CA ASP A 96 6.64 21.67 1.45
C ASP A 96 6.81 20.27 0.86
N THR A 97 8.03 19.99 0.38
CA THR A 97 8.38 18.65 -0.08
C THR A 97 8.75 17.77 1.11
N VAL A 98 8.16 16.57 1.14
CA VAL A 98 8.41 15.55 2.15
C VAL A 98 8.98 14.32 1.48
N GLU A 99 10.08 13.81 2.01
CA GLU A 99 10.80 12.67 1.48
C GLU A 99 10.56 11.41 2.33
N VAL A 100 10.33 10.28 1.67
CA VAL A 100 10.18 8.97 2.30
C VAL A 100 11.07 7.96 1.60
N ASP A 101 11.98 7.35 2.35
CA ASP A 101 12.89 6.32 1.84
C ASP A 101 12.12 5.09 1.35
N SER A 102 12.52 4.55 0.18
CA SER A 102 11.86 3.40 -0.47
C SER A 102 11.82 2.15 0.41
N GLN A 103 12.74 1.98 1.33
CA GLN A 103 12.75 0.86 2.28
C GLN A 103 11.51 0.87 3.20
N PHE A 104 10.88 2.03 3.39
CA PHE A 104 9.65 2.13 4.16
C PHE A 104 8.39 1.91 3.33
N LEU A 105 8.49 1.92 2.01
CA LEU A 105 7.35 1.80 1.09
C LEU A 105 7.44 0.56 0.18
N THR A 106 8.00 -0.54 0.69
CA THR A 106 8.18 -1.77 -0.10
C THR A 106 6.88 -2.38 -0.63
N LYS A 107 5.78 -2.21 0.10
CA LYS A 107 4.45 -2.67 -0.31
C LYS A 107 3.63 -1.56 -0.97
N GLU A 108 3.76 -0.35 -0.48
CA GLU A 108 3.00 0.82 -0.92
C GLU A 108 3.55 1.42 -2.22
N GLY A 109 4.88 1.38 -2.39
CA GLY A 109 5.58 2.00 -3.53
C GLY A 109 5.04 1.64 -4.90
N PRO A 110 4.84 0.36 -5.24
CA PRO A 110 4.27 -0.06 -6.53
C PRO A 110 2.88 0.49 -6.82
N TRP A 111 2.12 0.84 -5.78
CA TRP A 111 0.76 1.37 -5.87
C TRP A 111 0.68 2.90 -5.88
N LEU A 112 1.82 3.60 -5.86
CA LEU A 112 1.86 5.04 -6.01
C LEU A 112 1.74 5.44 -7.47
N LYS A 113 0.90 6.44 -7.75
CA LYS A 113 0.68 7.02 -9.06
C LYS A 113 0.84 8.53 -8.98
N ASP A 114 1.45 9.14 -9.99
CA ASP A 114 1.68 10.59 -10.06
C ASP A 114 0.40 11.37 -9.76
N GLY A 115 0.52 12.33 -8.84
CA GLY A 115 -0.62 13.11 -8.39
C GLY A 115 -1.53 12.43 -7.36
N MET A 116 -1.27 11.17 -6.97
CA MET A 116 -2.08 10.44 -5.99
C MET A 116 -2.04 11.13 -4.62
N GLN A 117 -3.23 11.34 -4.05
CA GLN A 117 -3.37 11.84 -2.68
C GLN A 117 -3.23 10.70 -1.68
N VAL A 118 -2.35 10.90 -0.71
CA VAL A 118 -2.03 9.94 0.35
C VAL A 118 -2.07 10.63 1.72
N LYS A 119 -1.98 9.86 2.79
CA LYS A 119 -1.71 10.40 4.12
C LYS A 119 -0.31 9.98 4.54
N ILE A 120 0.49 10.94 5.01
CA ILE A 120 1.81 10.69 5.57
C ILE A 120 1.72 10.73 7.09
N ARG A 121 2.38 9.76 7.73
CA ARG A 121 2.52 9.67 9.19
C ARG A 121 3.94 9.99 9.57
N MET A 122 4.08 10.88 10.54
CA MET A 122 5.37 11.37 11.03
C MET A 122 5.74 10.73 12.38
N TYR A 123 7.02 10.73 12.65
CA TYR A 123 7.58 10.52 13.98
C TYR A 123 8.84 11.39 14.11
N GLU A 124 8.91 12.23 15.16
CA GLU A 124 10.05 13.15 15.40
C GLU A 124 10.49 13.88 14.12
N GLU A 125 9.55 14.55 13.46
CA GLU A 125 9.75 15.32 12.22
C GLU A 125 10.17 14.51 10.98
N LYS A 126 10.19 13.17 11.06
CA LYS A 126 10.49 12.29 9.92
C LYS A 126 9.23 11.60 9.40
N ALA A 127 9.10 11.59 8.10
CA ALA A 127 8.05 10.82 7.43
C ALA A 127 8.39 9.33 7.50
N MET A 128 7.53 8.54 8.14
CA MET A 128 7.79 7.14 8.47
C MET A 128 6.88 6.17 7.74
N ALA A 129 5.67 6.60 7.42
CA ALA A 129 4.69 5.76 6.74
C ALA A 129 3.82 6.58 5.80
N VAL A 130 3.43 5.94 4.70
CA VAL A 130 2.46 6.44 3.73
C VAL A 130 1.23 5.53 3.78
N VAL A 131 0.07 6.13 3.91
CA VAL A 131 -1.22 5.43 3.88
C VAL A 131 -1.89 5.76 2.56
N LEU A 132 -1.98 4.76 1.70
CA LEU A 132 -2.64 4.85 0.41
C LEU A 132 -4.17 4.97 0.58
N PRO A 133 -4.91 5.51 -0.41
CA PRO A 133 -6.34 5.34 -0.48
C PRO A 133 -6.67 3.84 -0.57
N THR A 134 -7.82 3.42 -0.07
CA THR A 134 -8.22 2.00 -0.01
C THR A 134 -8.24 1.33 -1.39
N SER A 135 -8.52 2.11 -2.43
CA SER A 135 -8.52 1.67 -3.82
C SER A 135 -8.07 2.78 -4.75
N ALA A 136 -7.55 2.40 -5.92
CA ALA A 136 -7.13 3.32 -6.96
C ALA A 136 -7.51 2.78 -8.34
N VAL A 137 -7.58 3.69 -9.32
CA VAL A 137 -7.89 3.35 -10.71
C VAL A 137 -6.59 3.10 -11.47
N TRP A 138 -6.51 1.95 -12.13
CA TRP A 138 -5.36 1.51 -12.92
C TRP A 138 -5.79 1.10 -14.32
N THR A 139 -4.92 1.33 -15.30
CA THR A 139 -5.13 0.86 -16.68
C THR A 139 -4.56 -0.54 -16.83
N VAL A 140 -5.30 -1.44 -17.48
CA VAL A 140 -4.82 -2.77 -17.84
C VAL A 140 -3.87 -2.66 -19.02
N ALA A 141 -2.59 -2.95 -18.81
CA ALA A 141 -1.56 -2.92 -19.84
C ALA A 141 -1.56 -4.21 -20.68
N GLU A 142 -1.72 -5.36 -19.98
CA GLU A 142 -1.73 -6.67 -20.64
C GLU A 142 -2.76 -7.58 -19.99
N THR A 143 -3.35 -8.50 -20.78
CA THR A 143 -4.21 -9.55 -20.24
C THR A 143 -4.08 -10.82 -21.07
N GLY A 144 -4.03 -11.97 -20.38
CA GLY A 144 -4.01 -13.27 -21.01
C GLY A 144 -5.34 -13.60 -21.70
N LEU A 145 -5.28 -14.52 -22.67
CA LEU A 145 -6.48 -15.13 -23.22
C LEU A 145 -7.15 -15.95 -22.09
N GLY A 146 -8.41 -15.65 -21.81
CA GLY A 146 -9.20 -16.43 -20.87
C GLY A 146 -9.29 -17.88 -21.35
N ASN A 147 -8.81 -18.82 -20.54
CA ASN A 147 -8.86 -20.24 -20.90
C ASN A 147 -10.31 -20.72 -20.69
N ASN A 148 -11.11 -20.71 -21.77
CA ASN A 148 -12.54 -21.10 -21.75
C ASN A 148 -12.76 -22.59 -21.50
N ASN A 149 -11.68 -23.40 -21.39
CA ASN A 149 -11.78 -24.85 -21.24
C ASN A 149 -12.07 -25.33 -19.80
N ASN A 150 -11.97 -24.45 -18.80
CA ASN A 150 -12.35 -24.77 -17.42
C ASN A 150 -13.53 -23.89 -17.00
N LYS A 151 -14.72 -24.46 -16.96
CA LYS A 151 -15.98 -23.80 -16.53
C LYS A 151 -15.97 -23.21 -15.11
N SER A 152 -14.90 -23.43 -14.35
CA SER A 152 -14.73 -22.90 -12.98
C SER A 152 -13.84 -21.64 -12.90
N ASN A 153 -13.17 -21.22 -13.98
CA ASN A 153 -12.25 -20.09 -13.92
C ASN A 153 -12.95 -18.84 -14.49
N THR A 154 -13.55 -18.06 -13.62
CA THR A 154 -14.23 -16.79 -13.95
C THR A 154 -13.27 -15.61 -14.12
N ASN A 155 -11.98 -15.76 -13.74
CA ASN A 155 -10.97 -14.72 -13.78
C ASN A 155 -9.76 -15.13 -14.63
N LYS A 156 -9.14 -14.15 -15.26
CA LYS A 156 -7.89 -14.27 -16.03
C LYS A 156 -6.79 -13.39 -15.45
N PRO A 157 -5.49 -13.70 -15.67
CA PRO A 157 -4.39 -12.85 -15.27
C PRO A 157 -4.38 -11.56 -16.11
N ALA A 158 -4.00 -10.47 -15.49
CA ALA A 158 -3.77 -9.17 -16.12
C ALA A 158 -2.58 -8.47 -15.49
N VAL A 159 -1.87 -7.67 -16.26
CA VAL A 159 -0.80 -6.79 -15.81
C VAL A 159 -1.31 -5.35 -15.89
N LEU A 160 -1.15 -4.61 -14.83
CA LEU A 160 -1.50 -3.19 -14.77
C LEU A 160 -0.37 -2.31 -15.32
N GLU A 161 -0.66 -1.06 -15.62
CA GLU A 161 0.32 -0.06 -16.10
C GLU A 161 1.51 0.15 -15.17
N ASN A 162 1.37 -0.17 -13.89
CA ASN A 162 2.45 -0.14 -12.89
C ASN A 162 3.28 -1.44 -12.82
N GLY A 163 2.99 -2.43 -13.66
CA GLY A 163 3.66 -3.73 -13.70
C GLY A 163 3.13 -4.78 -12.71
N GLU A 164 2.15 -4.42 -11.88
CA GLU A 164 1.57 -5.36 -10.92
C GLU A 164 0.64 -6.38 -11.59
N ASN A 165 0.75 -7.64 -11.13
CA ASN A 165 -0.05 -8.74 -11.63
C ASN A 165 -1.30 -8.92 -10.76
N ILE A 166 -2.46 -8.86 -11.39
CA ILE A 166 -3.76 -9.07 -10.72
C ILE A 166 -4.60 -10.11 -11.45
N ARG A 167 -5.70 -10.51 -10.82
CA ARG A 167 -6.74 -11.34 -11.46
C ARG A 167 -7.97 -10.50 -11.73
N VAL A 168 -8.44 -10.52 -12.99
CA VAL A 168 -9.60 -9.76 -13.45
C VAL A 168 -10.64 -10.68 -14.08
N PRO A 169 -11.95 -10.32 -14.09
CA PRO A 169 -12.97 -11.04 -14.82
C PRO A 169 -12.66 -11.16 -16.31
N LEU A 170 -13.21 -12.19 -16.98
CA LEU A 170 -12.92 -12.49 -18.39
C LEU A 170 -13.27 -11.35 -19.35
N PHE A 171 -14.26 -10.51 -19.01
CA PHE A 171 -14.72 -9.39 -19.84
C PHE A 171 -13.81 -8.15 -19.82
N VAL A 172 -12.82 -8.12 -18.94
CA VAL A 172 -11.85 -7.00 -18.86
C VAL A 172 -10.84 -7.13 -20.00
N GLU A 173 -10.61 -6.03 -20.72
CA GLU A 173 -9.73 -5.99 -21.89
C GLU A 173 -8.53 -5.06 -21.67
N ILE A 174 -7.52 -5.15 -22.53
CA ILE A 174 -6.37 -4.23 -22.55
C ILE A 174 -6.90 -2.80 -22.77
N GLY A 175 -6.37 -1.84 -22.01
CA GLY A 175 -6.79 -0.44 -22.04
C GLY A 175 -8.02 -0.13 -21.18
N ASP A 176 -8.65 -1.14 -20.57
CA ASP A 176 -9.71 -0.89 -19.60
C ASP A 176 -9.16 -0.29 -18.32
N GLN A 177 -9.90 0.64 -17.74
CA GLN A 177 -9.63 1.16 -16.41
C GLN A 177 -10.37 0.33 -15.37
N VAL A 178 -9.63 -0.12 -14.37
CA VAL A 178 -10.13 -0.98 -13.29
C VAL A 178 -9.83 -0.37 -11.94
N VAL A 179 -10.78 -0.49 -11.02
CA VAL A 179 -10.61 -0.14 -9.62
C VAL A 179 -10.00 -1.32 -8.91
N VAL A 180 -8.85 -1.11 -8.27
CA VAL A 180 -8.09 -2.14 -7.58
C VAL A 180 -7.83 -1.69 -6.16
N ARG A 181 -7.94 -2.60 -5.19
CA ARG A 181 -7.56 -2.35 -3.80
C ARG A 181 -6.05 -2.23 -3.70
N THR A 182 -5.58 -1.24 -2.99
CA THR A 182 -4.15 -0.94 -2.86
C THR A 182 -3.44 -1.79 -1.79
N ASP A 183 -4.18 -2.47 -0.93
CA ASP A 183 -3.65 -3.30 0.15
C ASP A 183 -3.26 -4.72 -0.31
N ASP A 184 -4.00 -5.30 -1.23
CA ASP A 184 -3.84 -6.70 -1.68
C ASP A 184 -3.88 -6.90 -3.20
N GLY A 185 -4.06 -5.84 -3.99
CA GLY A 185 -4.15 -5.93 -5.44
C GLY A 185 -5.44 -6.57 -5.96
N THR A 186 -6.50 -6.65 -5.15
CA THR A 186 -7.75 -7.28 -5.55
C THR A 186 -8.55 -6.37 -6.48
N TYR A 187 -9.01 -6.91 -7.63
CA TYR A 187 -9.95 -6.24 -8.50
C TYR A 187 -11.28 -5.99 -7.80
N VAL A 188 -11.80 -4.78 -7.89
CA VAL A 188 -13.10 -4.39 -7.31
C VAL A 188 -14.15 -4.24 -8.40
N SER A 189 -13.89 -3.40 -9.40
CA SER A 189 -14.84 -3.12 -10.49
C SER A 189 -14.11 -2.54 -11.70
N LYS A 190 -14.78 -2.52 -12.83
CA LYS A 190 -14.36 -1.67 -13.96
C LYS A 190 -14.70 -0.23 -13.61
N ALA A 191 -13.78 0.70 -13.84
CA ALA A 191 -14.06 2.12 -13.64
C ALA A 191 -15.06 2.57 -14.72
N GLU A 192 -16.07 3.31 -14.32
CA GLU A 192 -17.01 3.91 -15.26
C GLU A 192 -16.23 4.91 -16.12
N LYS A 193 -16.35 4.78 -17.46
CA LYS A 193 -15.89 5.84 -18.35
C LYS A 193 -16.73 7.07 -18.02
N GLU A 194 -16.09 8.20 -17.72
CA GLU A 194 -16.81 9.47 -17.66
C GLU A 194 -17.63 9.60 -18.92
N SER A 195 -18.94 9.40 -18.79
CA SER A 195 -19.86 9.66 -19.87
C SER A 195 -19.83 11.16 -20.10
N ASN A 196 -19.24 11.60 -21.21
CA ASN A 196 -19.44 12.95 -21.74
C ASN A 196 -20.94 13.09 -22.07
N TYR A 197 -21.76 13.26 -21.05
CA TYR A 197 -23.14 13.65 -21.23
C TYR A 197 -23.13 15.09 -21.73
N ARG A 198 -23.09 15.23 -23.06
CA ARG A 198 -23.55 16.46 -23.73
C ARG A 198 -25.04 16.50 -23.52
N GLY A 199 -25.48 17.32 -22.58
CA GLY A 199 -26.89 17.60 -22.35
C GLY A 199 -27.58 17.99 -23.66
N PRO A 200 -28.92 17.79 -23.77
CA PRO A 200 -29.67 18.05 -24.98
C PRO A 200 -29.50 19.52 -25.38
N THR A 201 -28.98 19.75 -26.58
CA THR A 201 -28.98 21.07 -27.21
C THR A 201 -30.43 21.53 -27.32
N SER A 202 -30.80 22.52 -26.54
CA SER A 202 -32.09 23.22 -26.68
C SER A 202 -32.16 23.81 -28.12
N ARG A 203 -32.98 23.20 -28.94
CA ARG A 203 -33.36 23.80 -30.23
C ARG A 203 -34.13 25.07 -29.89
N GLY A 204 -33.53 26.21 -30.26
CA GLY A 204 -34.20 27.49 -30.22
C GLY A 204 -35.53 27.45 -31.00
N SER A 205 -36.59 27.75 -30.32
CA SER A 205 -37.85 28.12 -30.95
C SER A 205 -37.70 29.55 -31.46
N THR A 206 -37.81 29.70 -32.78
CA THR A 206 -37.98 30.99 -33.44
C THR A 206 -39.40 31.51 -33.15
N PRO A 207 -39.57 32.75 -32.71
CA PRO A 207 -40.91 33.36 -32.68
C PRO A 207 -41.21 33.98 -34.05
N GLU A 208 -42.44 33.76 -34.53
CA GLU A 208 -43.09 34.60 -35.53
C GLU A 208 -43.43 35.98 -34.99
#